data_d009ec58cd58df0536c51241f91b8d07
#
_entry.id   d009ec58cd58df0536c51241f91b8d07
#
_cell.length_a   1.000
_cell.length_b   1.000
_cell.length_c   1.000
_cell.angle_alpha   90.00
_cell.angle_beta   90.00
_cell.angle_gamma   90.00
#
_symmetry.space_group_name_H-M   'P 1'
#
loop_
_entity.id
_entity.type
_entity.pdbx_description
1 polymer ?
#
loop_
_entity_poly.entity_id
_entity_poly.type
_entity_poly.pdbx_seq_one_letter_code
_entity_poly.pdbx_strand_id
1 'polypeptide(L)'
;MENLSILEQAAKSTSKPSPDAVVAALLEAEKNARKNKIRYSFEQLIGNWQLCFITGTKKTRQKAGIVLGAGRYIPQWIAKIQITYAAEPVAEGEENSETGRVENSVQVGAIVLTLSGPTKFLVNKNILAFDFTRITVKLLGKTVYQGFIRGGEAREAEF
;
A
#
# COMPACT_ATOMS: atom_id res chain seq x y z
N MET A 1 -26.72 -1.24 16.57
CA MET A 1 -25.72 -0.49 15.75
C MET A 1 -24.36 -0.94 16.26
N GLU A 2 -23.60 -1.67 15.44
CA GLU A 2 -22.24 -2.05 15.79
C GLU A 2 -21.40 -0.77 15.98
N ASN A 3 -20.73 -0.67 17.12
CA ASN A 3 -19.80 0.42 17.40
C ASN A 3 -18.54 0.19 16.56
N LEU A 4 -18.49 0.75 15.36
CA LEU A 4 -17.31 0.69 14.49
C LEU A 4 -16.10 1.32 15.19
N SER A 5 -14.94 0.69 15.10
CA SER A 5 -13.68 1.29 15.55
C SER A 5 -13.39 2.60 14.80
N ILE A 6 -12.57 3.48 15.39
CA ILE A 6 -12.18 4.75 14.73
C ILE A 6 -11.57 4.49 13.34
N LEU A 7 -10.79 3.42 13.19
CA LEU A 7 -10.17 3.07 11.90
C LEU A 7 -11.20 2.59 10.88
N GLU A 8 -12.19 1.81 11.29
CA GLU A 8 -13.29 1.39 10.41
C GLU A 8 -14.18 2.57 10.02
N GLN A 9 -14.46 3.48 10.94
CA GLN A 9 -15.16 4.73 10.63
C GLN A 9 -14.37 5.57 9.61
N ALA A 10 -13.05 5.70 9.81
CA ALA A 10 -12.19 6.40 8.86
C ALA A 10 -12.22 5.79 7.46
N ALA A 11 -12.32 4.47 7.35
CA ALA A 11 -12.36 3.77 6.07
C ALA A 11 -13.75 3.81 5.40
N LYS A 12 -14.81 3.52 6.17
CA LYS A 12 -16.14 3.19 5.63
C LYS A 12 -17.20 4.28 5.82
N SER A 13 -17.11 5.10 6.89
CA SER A 13 -18.16 6.06 7.22
C SER A 13 -18.14 7.30 6.31
N THR A 14 -19.31 7.88 6.05
CA THR A 14 -19.45 9.20 5.44
C THR A 14 -19.06 10.31 6.41
N SER A 15 -19.35 10.15 7.71
CA SER A 15 -18.88 11.03 8.78
C SER A 15 -17.49 10.57 9.23
N LYS A 16 -16.46 11.26 8.77
CA LYS A 16 -15.07 10.89 9.04
C LYS A 16 -14.63 11.37 10.44
N PRO A 17 -13.93 10.53 11.23
CA PRO A 17 -13.27 10.98 12.45
C PRO A 17 -12.25 12.08 12.19
N SER A 18 -11.88 12.83 13.23
CA SER A 18 -10.82 13.83 13.08
C SER A 18 -9.47 13.18 12.71
N PRO A 19 -8.64 13.85 11.91
CA PRO A 19 -7.32 13.32 11.55
C PRO A 19 -6.47 12.92 12.75
N ASP A 20 -6.51 13.69 13.84
CA ASP A 20 -5.75 13.40 15.05
C ASP A 20 -6.23 12.12 15.74
N ALA A 21 -7.55 11.88 15.78
CA ALA A 21 -8.11 10.65 16.31
C ALA A 21 -7.69 9.42 15.50
N VAL A 22 -7.65 9.55 14.17
CA VAL A 22 -7.18 8.46 13.28
C VAL A 22 -5.69 8.19 13.51
N VAL A 23 -4.85 9.23 13.60
CA VAL A 23 -3.42 9.08 13.87
C VAL A 23 -3.19 8.41 15.22
N ALA A 24 -3.91 8.83 16.27
CA ALA A 24 -3.82 8.22 17.59
C ALA A 24 -4.20 6.73 17.55
N ALA A 25 -5.30 6.37 16.88
CA ALA A 25 -5.75 5.00 16.73
C ALA A 25 -4.76 4.13 15.92
N LEU A 26 -4.14 4.67 14.87
CA LEU A 26 -3.09 3.97 14.10
C LEU A 26 -1.86 3.69 14.96
N LEU A 27 -1.40 4.67 15.74
CA LEU A 27 -0.25 4.51 16.64
C LEU A 27 -0.53 3.49 17.75
N GLU A 28 -1.75 3.48 18.28
CA GLU A 28 -2.16 2.50 19.27
C GLU A 28 -2.21 1.08 18.68
N ALA A 29 -2.79 0.92 17.48
CA ALA A 29 -2.82 -0.35 16.77
C ALA A 29 -1.39 -0.88 16.50
N GLU A 30 -0.47 -0.02 16.04
CA GLU A 30 0.93 -0.38 15.84
C GLU A 30 1.60 -0.83 17.14
N LYS A 31 1.41 -0.09 18.24
CA LYS A 31 1.94 -0.42 19.55
C LYS A 31 1.42 -1.77 20.05
N ASN A 32 0.12 -2.02 19.90
CA ASN A 32 -0.52 -3.26 20.30
C ASN A 32 -0.02 -4.44 19.47
N ALA A 33 0.12 -4.29 18.14
CA ALA A 33 0.66 -5.31 17.26
C ALA A 33 2.10 -5.71 17.67
N ARG A 34 2.96 -4.73 17.97
CA ARG A 34 4.32 -4.98 18.46
C ARG A 34 4.34 -5.67 19.82
N LYS A 35 3.53 -5.20 20.78
CA LYS A 35 3.44 -5.78 22.13
C LYS A 35 2.97 -7.23 22.09
N ASN A 36 1.99 -7.53 21.29
CA ASN A 36 1.39 -8.85 21.16
C ASN A 36 2.12 -9.75 20.16
N LYS A 37 3.20 -9.26 19.52
CA LYS A 37 3.99 -9.98 18.51
C LYS A 37 3.09 -10.59 17.43
N ILE A 38 2.10 -9.80 16.95
CA ILE A 38 1.15 -10.26 15.93
C ILE A 38 1.92 -10.63 14.67
N ARG A 39 1.67 -11.84 14.17
CA ARG A 39 2.19 -12.32 12.89
C ARG A 39 1.11 -12.20 11.85
N TYR A 40 1.50 -11.80 10.67
CA TYR A 40 0.65 -11.69 9.50
C TYR A 40 0.97 -12.80 8.51
N SER A 41 0.04 -13.11 7.61
CA SER A 41 0.26 -13.95 6.44
C SER A 41 0.14 -13.10 5.17
N PHE A 42 0.76 -13.56 4.09
CA PHE A 42 0.62 -12.88 2.80
C PHE A 42 -0.82 -12.96 2.28
N GLU A 43 -1.53 -14.05 2.58
CA GLU A 43 -2.94 -14.23 2.23
C GLU A 43 -3.82 -13.08 2.73
N GLN A 44 -3.54 -12.53 3.93
CA GLN A 44 -4.27 -11.39 4.48
C GLN A 44 -4.06 -10.09 3.70
N LEU A 45 -2.98 -9.99 2.90
CA LEU A 45 -2.69 -8.85 2.05
C LEU A 45 -3.30 -8.98 0.66
N ILE A 46 -3.58 -10.22 0.20
CA ILE A 46 -4.13 -10.46 -1.13
C ILE A 46 -5.44 -9.69 -1.30
N GLY A 47 -5.54 -8.96 -2.40
CA GLY A 47 -6.70 -8.14 -2.73
C GLY A 47 -6.35 -6.73 -3.15
N ASN A 48 -7.39 -5.92 -3.28
CA ASN A 48 -7.29 -4.54 -3.74
C ASN A 48 -7.57 -3.58 -2.57
N TRP A 49 -6.57 -2.80 -2.20
CA TRP A 49 -6.59 -1.87 -1.08
C TRP A 49 -6.62 -0.44 -1.58
N GLN A 50 -7.58 0.34 -1.08
CA GLN A 50 -7.68 1.75 -1.41
C GLN A 50 -7.10 2.61 -0.31
N LEU A 51 -6.19 3.52 -0.68
CA LEU A 51 -5.63 4.49 0.25
C LEU A 51 -6.66 5.58 0.54
N CYS A 52 -7.13 5.66 1.78
CA CYS A 52 -8.12 6.65 2.21
C CYS A 52 -7.52 7.74 3.13
N PHE A 53 -6.41 7.46 3.77
CA PHE A 53 -5.79 8.37 4.74
C PHE A 53 -4.27 8.25 4.71
N ILE A 54 -3.57 9.37 4.79
CA ILE A 54 -2.11 9.40 4.88
C ILE A 54 -1.66 10.25 6.08
N THR A 55 -0.57 9.82 6.72
CA THR A 55 0.12 10.61 7.74
C THR A 55 1.63 10.56 7.49
N GLY A 56 2.33 11.65 7.79
CA GLY A 56 3.78 11.72 7.66
C GLY A 56 4.49 11.34 8.96
N THR A 57 5.66 10.70 8.88
CA THR A 57 6.56 10.56 10.01
C THR A 57 7.15 11.92 10.40
N LYS A 58 7.60 12.08 11.67
CA LYS A 58 8.27 13.31 12.11
C LYS A 58 9.43 13.71 11.21
N LYS A 59 10.22 12.74 10.69
CA LYS A 59 11.35 12.97 9.78
C LYS A 59 10.91 13.44 8.38
N THR A 60 9.80 12.94 7.88
CA THR A 60 9.26 13.32 6.57
C THR A 60 8.68 14.74 6.61
N ARG A 61 8.10 15.15 7.75
CA ARG A 61 7.62 16.52 7.99
C ARG A 61 8.71 17.57 7.88
N GLN A 62 9.93 17.25 8.32
CA GLN A 62 11.06 18.19 8.32
C GLN A 62 11.75 18.32 6.96
N LYS A 63 11.68 17.26 6.10
CA LYS A 63 12.41 17.24 4.81
C LYS A 63 11.59 17.73 3.61
N ALA A 64 10.26 17.64 3.65
CA ALA A 64 9.44 17.84 2.46
C ALA A 64 8.96 19.29 2.26
N GLY A 65 9.24 20.23 3.18
CA GLY A 65 8.73 21.62 3.10
C GLY A 65 7.19 21.72 3.04
N ILE A 66 6.50 20.61 2.85
CA ILE A 66 5.06 20.46 2.91
C ILE A 66 4.75 19.92 4.29
N VAL A 67 4.16 20.75 5.13
CA VAL A 67 3.56 20.31 6.40
C VAL A 67 2.42 19.34 6.05
N LEU A 68 2.76 18.07 5.87
CA LEU A 68 1.80 17.00 6.03
C LEU A 68 1.41 17.08 7.50
N GLY A 69 0.28 17.73 7.78
CA GLY A 69 -0.25 17.90 9.13
C GLY A 69 -0.39 16.58 9.87
N ALA A 70 -1.10 16.56 10.99
CA ALA A 70 -1.36 15.38 11.83
C ALA A 70 -1.94 14.17 11.08
N GLY A 71 -2.33 14.34 9.85
CA GLY A 71 -2.88 13.34 8.94
C GLY A 71 -3.90 13.99 7.99
N ARG A 72 -4.15 13.36 6.85
CA ARG A 72 -5.08 13.87 5.84
C ARG A 72 -5.83 12.74 5.15
N TYR A 73 -7.12 12.90 4.99
CA TYR A 73 -7.91 12.08 4.09
C TYR A 73 -7.60 12.41 2.63
N ILE A 74 -7.60 11.38 1.79
CA ILE A 74 -7.44 11.55 0.34
C ILE A 74 -8.83 11.65 -0.25
N PRO A 75 -9.18 12.80 -0.88
CA PRO A 75 -10.45 12.95 -1.56
C PRO A 75 -10.46 12.07 -2.82
N GLN A 76 -11.31 11.06 -2.84
CA GLN A 76 -11.38 10.07 -3.92
C GLN A 76 -11.81 10.67 -5.27
N TRP A 77 -12.45 11.84 -5.26
CA TRP A 77 -12.83 12.58 -6.47
C TRP A 77 -11.64 13.31 -7.11
N ILE A 78 -10.56 13.57 -6.34
CA ILE A 78 -9.33 14.17 -6.88
C ILE A 78 -8.38 13.08 -7.35
N ALA A 79 -8.11 12.09 -6.48
CA ALA A 79 -7.18 11.02 -6.77
C ALA A 79 -7.66 9.70 -6.18
N LYS A 80 -7.61 8.64 -6.97
CA LYS A 80 -7.83 7.27 -6.52
C LYS A 80 -6.47 6.58 -6.48
N ILE A 81 -6.03 6.23 -5.27
CA ILE A 81 -4.76 5.53 -5.04
C ILE A 81 -5.08 4.14 -4.52
N GLN A 82 -4.60 3.12 -5.25
CA GLN A 82 -4.86 1.72 -4.93
C GLN A 82 -3.56 0.93 -4.93
N ILE A 83 -3.47 -0.06 -4.04
CA ILE A 83 -2.43 -1.07 -4.07
C ILE A 83 -3.10 -2.44 -4.12
N THR A 84 -2.64 -3.28 -5.03
CA THR A 84 -3.16 -4.64 -5.22
C THR A 84 -2.05 -5.62 -4.97
N TYR A 85 -2.33 -6.65 -4.19
CA TYR A 85 -1.45 -7.80 -4.00
C TYR A 85 -2.12 -9.04 -4.57
N ALA A 86 -1.36 -9.81 -5.34
CA ALA A 86 -1.78 -11.10 -5.90
C ALA A 86 -0.72 -12.15 -5.59
N ALA A 87 -1.16 -13.35 -5.21
CA ALA A 87 -0.24 -14.48 -5.05
C ALA A 87 0.21 -15.00 -6.42
N GLU A 88 1.46 -15.42 -6.51
CA GLU A 88 2.01 -16.19 -7.63
C GLU A 88 2.47 -17.56 -7.12
N PRO A 89 2.51 -18.58 -7.99
CA PRO A 89 3.01 -19.89 -7.59
C PRO A 89 4.42 -19.79 -7.03
N VAL A 90 4.65 -20.42 -5.89
CA VAL A 90 5.98 -20.49 -5.26
C VAL A 90 6.84 -21.44 -6.07
N ALA A 91 8.08 -21.08 -6.36
CA ALA A 91 9.03 -22.00 -6.96
C ALA A 91 9.33 -23.16 -5.99
N GLU A 92 9.48 -24.38 -6.53
CA GLU A 92 9.80 -25.56 -5.72
C GLU A 92 11.09 -25.32 -4.92
N GLY A 93 11.02 -25.49 -3.58
CA GLY A 93 12.16 -25.35 -2.65
C GLY A 93 12.16 -24.14 -1.73
N GLU A 94 11.20 -23.21 -1.84
CA GLU A 94 11.10 -22.02 -0.96
C GLU A 94 10.03 -22.15 0.13
N GLU A 95 10.16 -23.10 1.05
CA GLU A 95 9.18 -23.39 2.11
C GLU A 95 8.92 -22.23 3.09
N ASN A 96 9.78 -21.20 3.14
CA ASN A 96 9.69 -20.10 4.11
C ASN A 96 9.34 -18.74 3.49
N SER A 97 8.93 -18.70 2.23
CA SER A 97 8.53 -17.47 1.55
C SER A 97 7.30 -17.68 0.68
N GLU A 98 6.47 -16.67 0.61
CA GLU A 98 5.30 -16.61 -0.27
C GLU A 98 5.58 -15.53 -1.31
N THR A 99 5.47 -15.87 -2.59
CA THR A 99 5.74 -14.97 -3.72
C THR A 99 4.46 -14.42 -4.31
N GLY A 100 4.58 -13.27 -4.96
CA GLY A 100 3.44 -12.64 -5.60
C GLY A 100 3.80 -11.40 -6.40
N ARG A 101 2.79 -10.66 -6.77
CA ARG A 101 2.94 -9.36 -7.43
C ARG A 101 2.28 -8.26 -6.62
N VAL A 102 2.89 -7.08 -6.68
CA VAL A 102 2.31 -5.84 -6.19
C VAL A 102 2.06 -4.90 -7.36
N GLU A 103 0.92 -4.24 -7.33
CA GLU A 103 0.56 -3.18 -8.26
C GLU A 103 0.12 -1.95 -7.47
N ASN A 104 0.74 -0.80 -7.70
CA ASN A 104 0.33 0.49 -7.14
C ASN A 104 -0.18 1.37 -8.27
N SER A 105 -1.44 1.74 -8.20
CA SER A 105 -2.14 2.53 -9.20
C SER A 105 -2.58 3.88 -8.63
N VAL A 106 -2.28 4.94 -9.37
CA VAL A 106 -2.71 6.31 -9.06
C VAL A 106 -3.50 6.85 -10.24
N GLN A 107 -4.77 7.14 -10.02
CA GLN A 107 -5.65 7.75 -11.02
C GLN A 107 -5.95 9.20 -10.64
N VAL A 108 -5.72 10.12 -11.57
CA VAL A 108 -6.10 11.52 -11.48
C VAL A 108 -6.83 11.91 -12.78
N GLY A 109 -8.13 12.12 -12.68
CA GLY A 109 -8.96 12.36 -13.85
C GLY A 109 -8.87 11.21 -14.87
N ALA A 110 -8.47 11.52 -16.10
CA ALA A 110 -8.34 10.55 -17.20
C ALA A 110 -6.99 9.83 -17.25
N ILE A 111 -6.05 10.21 -16.39
CA ILE A 111 -4.69 9.63 -16.36
C ILE A 111 -4.62 8.58 -15.27
N VAL A 112 -4.09 7.40 -15.61
CA VAL A 112 -3.78 6.33 -14.68
C VAL A 112 -2.30 5.99 -14.81
N LEU A 113 -1.57 6.10 -13.70
CA LEU A 113 -0.20 5.64 -13.56
C LEU A 113 -0.21 4.36 -12.73
N THR A 114 0.40 3.31 -13.23
CA THR A 114 0.55 2.03 -12.54
C THR A 114 2.02 1.65 -12.43
N LEU A 115 2.45 1.35 -11.22
CA LEU A 115 3.75 0.74 -10.94
C LEU A 115 3.50 -0.70 -10.50
N SER A 116 4.21 -1.66 -11.07
CA SER A 116 4.07 -3.06 -10.70
C SER A 116 5.42 -3.77 -10.59
N GLY A 117 5.44 -4.91 -9.89
CA GLY A 117 6.62 -5.73 -9.75
C GLY A 117 6.43 -6.88 -8.78
N PRO A 118 7.49 -7.67 -8.56
CA PRO A 118 7.45 -8.84 -7.69
C PRO A 118 7.34 -8.46 -6.21
N THR A 119 6.79 -9.37 -5.43
CA THR A 119 6.76 -9.30 -3.97
C THR A 119 7.07 -10.65 -3.36
N LYS A 120 7.77 -10.64 -2.21
CA LYS A 120 8.15 -11.82 -1.45
C LYS A 120 7.87 -11.58 0.03
N PHE A 121 7.03 -12.40 0.61
CA PHE A 121 6.73 -12.35 2.03
C PHE A 121 7.60 -13.36 2.78
N LEU A 122 8.46 -12.84 3.65
CA LEU A 122 9.34 -13.65 4.50
C LEU A 122 8.62 -13.98 5.80
N VAL A 123 7.97 -15.15 5.84
CA VAL A 123 7.09 -15.60 6.95
C VAL A 123 7.80 -15.52 8.30
N ASN A 124 9.02 -16.04 8.38
CA ASN A 124 9.79 -16.10 9.65
C ASN A 124 10.16 -14.72 10.20
N LYS A 125 10.31 -13.71 9.33
CA LYS A 125 10.68 -12.34 9.68
C LYS A 125 9.48 -11.40 9.76
N ASN A 126 8.31 -11.83 9.27
CA ASN A 126 7.12 -10.99 9.13
C ASN A 126 7.41 -9.72 8.31
N ILE A 127 8.14 -9.89 7.20
CA ILE A 127 8.57 -8.81 6.31
C ILE A 127 8.04 -9.07 4.91
N LEU A 128 7.37 -8.07 4.35
CA LEU A 128 7.03 -8.01 2.94
C LEU A 128 8.12 -7.22 2.20
N ALA A 129 8.88 -7.91 1.37
CA ALA A 129 9.80 -7.30 0.42
C ALA A 129 9.07 -7.13 -0.92
N PHE A 130 9.30 -6.01 -1.61
CA PHE A 130 8.77 -5.78 -2.95
C PHE A 130 9.63 -4.79 -3.71
N ASP A 131 9.51 -4.83 -5.03
CA ASP A 131 10.16 -3.87 -5.90
C ASP A 131 9.22 -3.46 -7.04
N PHE A 132 9.27 -2.20 -7.43
CA PHE A 132 8.57 -1.73 -8.63
C PHE A 132 9.54 -1.74 -9.81
N THR A 133 9.29 -2.65 -10.74
CA THR A 133 10.13 -2.93 -11.91
C THR A 133 9.51 -2.45 -13.21
N ARG A 134 8.20 -2.26 -13.22
CA ARG A 134 7.42 -1.87 -14.41
C ARG A 134 6.59 -0.63 -14.15
N ILE A 135 6.37 0.14 -15.21
CA ILE A 135 5.49 1.30 -15.23
C ILE A 135 4.54 1.21 -16.42
N THR A 136 3.28 1.54 -16.18
CA THR A 136 2.26 1.69 -17.22
C THR A 136 1.55 3.02 -17.03
N VAL A 137 1.40 3.78 -18.12
CA VAL A 137 0.62 5.03 -18.15
C VAL A 137 -0.53 4.86 -19.10
N LYS A 138 -1.74 5.15 -18.62
CA LYS A 138 -2.95 5.16 -19.46
C LYS A 138 -3.55 6.57 -19.49
N LEU A 139 -4.03 6.95 -20.64
CA LEU A 139 -4.79 8.17 -20.86
C LEU A 139 -6.13 7.80 -21.50
N LEU A 140 -7.25 8.24 -20.91
CA LEU A 140 -8.61 7.90 -21.37
C LEU A 140 -8.79 6.37 -21.57
N GLY A 141 -8.23 5.57 -20.68
CA GLY A 141 -8.29 4.11 -20.72
C GLY A 141 -7.33 3.42 -21.70
N LYS A 142 -6.65 4.19 -22.58
CA LYS A 142 -5.68 3.65 -23.54
C LYS A 142 -4.26 3.71 -22.96
N THR A 143 -3.49 2.64 -23.11
CA THR A 143 -2.07 2.63 -22.72
C THR A 143 -1.29 3.52 -23.68
N VAL A 144 -0.65 4.56 -23.14
CA VAL A 144 0.21 5.50 -23.88
C VAL A 144 1.68 5.27 -23.64
N TYR A 145 2.01 4.61 -22.54
CA TYR A 145 3.37 4.19 -22.22
C TYR A 145 3.38 2.92 -21.38
N GLN A 146 4.32 2.02 -21.66
CA GLN A 146 4.58 0.84 -20.83
C GLN A 146 6.05 0.45 -20.98
N GLY A 147 6.72 0.12 -19.87
CA GLY A 147 8.12 -0.29 -19.91
C GLY A 147 8.66 -0.68 -18.55
N PHE A 148 9.91 -1.14 -18.55
CA PHE A 148 10.66 -1.38 -17.33
C PHE A 148 11.25 -0.08 -16.78
N ILE A 149 11.41 -0.01 -15.47
CA ILE A 149 12.04 1.10 -14.76
C ILE A 149 13.24 0.58 -13.94
N ARG A 150 14.28 1.39 -13.81
CA ARG A 150 15.44 1.11 -12.94
C ARG A 150 16.11 -0.24 -13.18
N GLY A 151 16.24 -0.68 -14.45
CA GLY A 151 16.78 -2.01 -14.76
C GLY A 151 15.85 -3.17 -14.35
N GLY A 152 14.55 -2.93 -14.35
CA GLY A 152 13.52 -3.81 -13.79
C GLY A 152 13.48 -5.20 -14.39
N GLU A 153 13.88 -5.37 -15.67
CA GLU A 153 13.91 -6.70 -16.29
C GLU A 153 14.89 -7.66 -15.58
N ALA A 154 16.12 -7.21 -15.34
CA ALA A 154 17.12 -7.98 -14.60
C ALA A 154 16.69 -8.20 -13.14
N ARG A 155 16.14 -7.16 -12.50
CA ARG A 155 15.70 -7.21 -11.11
C ARG A 155 14.48 -8.11 -10.89
N GLU A 156 13.58 -8.26 -11.86
CA GLU A 156 12.48 -9.23 -11.79
C GLU A 156 13.00 -10.68 -11.81
N ALA A 157 14.08 -10.94 -12.52
CA ALA A 157 14.68 -12.27 -12.60
C ALA A 157 15.47 -12.66 -11.33
N GLU A 158 15.92 -11.67 -10.56
CA GLU A 158 16.70 -11.87 -9.31
C GLU A 158 15.82 -11.93 -8.04
N PHE A 159 14.53 -11.59 -8.15
CA PHE A 159 13.63 -11.45 -6.99
C PHE A 159 13.01 -12.77 -6.59
#